data_790366e877e3137d39c5f26bd3375807
#
_entry.id   790366e877e3137d39c5f26bd3375807
#
_cell.length_a   1.000
_cell.length_b   1.000
_cell.length_c   1.000
_cell.angle_alpha   90.00
_cell.angle_beta   90.00
_cell.angle_gamma   90.00
#
_symmetry.space_group_name_H-M   'P 1'
#
loop_
_entity.id
_entity.type
_entity.pdbx_description
1 polymer ?
#
loop_
_entity_poly.entity_id
_entity_poly.type
_entity_poly.pdbx_seq_one_letter_code
_entity_poly.pdbx_strand_id
1 'polypeptide(L)'
;MTTPPAIDLDLITHLYRTHRDDLARVRDQQREQHANADPAMTPQLDDLEAEITYLLLRHHRPHNVVEIGTYYGWSTSWILSALRDNDTGHLHSFDIVDHAPRHVPEHLAQDRWTFTKGDVRAKIAHMPAHTDYLFIDAAHNGWFARWYIHHLLPTLPAHIPVSVHDVFHQRYALPFTEGAVVLKWLTNNTTDYFTASAARAPHHHQMLNDLKTELGLDTPVRESLHNPMIFFRMPARPRPAATIAPPRPRHVNDPDPAPRT
;
A
#
# COMPACT_ATOMS: atom_id res chain seq x y z
N MET A 1 2.02 -10.92 24.74
CA MET A 1 2.11 -9.70 23.92
C MET A 1 0.70 -9.30 23.56
N THR A 2 0.29 -8.08 23.86
CA THR A 2 -1.01 -7.56 23.46
C THR A 2 -1.05 -7.37 21.96
N THR A 3 -2.15 -7.78 21.31
CA THR A 3 -2.39 -7.52 19.88
C THR A 3 -2.39 -6.00 19.66
N PRO A 4 -1.62 -5.47 18.69
CA PRO A 4 -1.64 -4.05 18.41
C PRO A 4 -3.04 -3.61 17.95
N PRO A 5 -3.43 -2.35 18.17
CA PRO A 5 -4.73 -1.84 17.77
C PRO A 5 -4.97 -2.00 16.26
N ALA A 6 -6.22 -2.16 15.86
CA ALA A 6 -6.61 -2.19 14.46
C ALA A 6 -6.22 -0.87 13.77
N ILE A 7 -6.04 -0.91 12.44
CA ILE A 7 -6.00 0.30 11.63
C ILE A 7 -7.45 0.67 11.32
N ASP A 8 -7.96 1.68 12.01
CA ASP A 8 -9.33 2.15 11.92
C ASP A 8 -9.41 3.68 11.88
N LEU A 9 -10.62 4.21 11.78
CA LEU A 9 -10.83 5.65 11.70
C LEU A 9 -10.37 6.38 12.96
N ASP A 10 -10.54 5.77 14.13
CA ASP A 10 -10.17 6.38 15.42
C ASP A 10 -8.64 6.52 15.51
N LEU A 11 -7.90 5.48 15.14
CA LEU A 11 -6.44 5.54 15.06
C LEU A 11 -6.00 6.62 14.07
N ILE A 12 -6.53 6.62 12.85
CA ILE A 12 -6.14 7.59 11.81
C ILE A 12 -6.44 9.02 12.27
N THR A 13 -7.63 9.27 12.81
CA THR A 13 -8.02 10.58 13.37
C THR A 13 -7.07 11.04 14.48
N HIS A 14 -6.72 10.12 15.40
CA HIS A 14 -5.74 10.38 16.45
C HIS A 14 -4.38 10.76 15.86
N LEU A 15 -3.90 10.06 14.84
CA LEU A 15 -2.60 10.32 14.21
C LEU A 15 -2.55 11.65 13.48
N TYR A 16 -3.63 12.06 12.79
CA TYR A 16 -3.73 13.40 12.18
C TYR A 16 -3.55 14.50 13.23
N ARG A 17 -4.22 14.38 14.39
CA ARG A 17 -4.08 15.35 15.49
C ARG A 17 -2.69 15.33 16.11
N THR A 18 -2.14 14.13 16.35
CA THR A 18 -0.83 13.96 17.00
C THR A 18 0.32 14.49 16.15
N HIS A 19 0.29 14.28 14.84
CA HIS A 19 1.37 14.65 13.92
C HIS A 19 1.02 15.84 13.03
N ARG A 20 0.07 16.68 13.43
CA ARG A 20 -0.47 17.78 12.64
C ARG A 20 0.61 18.68 12.05
N ASP A 21 1.54 19.14 12.89
CA ASP A 21 2.55 20.13 12.49
C ASP A 21 3.62 19.51 11.57
N ASP A 22 4.04 18.29 11.86
CA ASP A 22 4.95 17.54 11.00
C ASP A 22 4.31 17.25 9.64
N LEU A 23 3.04 16.82 9.64
CA LEU A 23 2.30 16.57 8.42
C LEU A 23 2.12 17.84 7.58
N ALA A 24 1.79 18.98 8.20
CA ALA A 24 1.68 20.26 7.50
C ALA A 24 2.99 20.63 6.78
N ARG A 25 4.12 20.50 7.49
CA ARG A 25 5.45 20.75 6.92
C ARG A 25 5.77 19.80 5.76
N VAL A 26 5.47 18.51 5.89
CA VAL A 26 5.72 17.53 4.83
C VAL A 26 4.83 17.81 3.61
N ARG A 27 3.56 18.15 3.81
CA ARG A 27 2.65 18.56 2.73
C ARG A 27 3.19 19.74 1.94
N ASP A 28 3.74 20.78 2.62
CA ASP A 28 4.36 21.92 1.96
C ASP A 28 5.57 21.52 1.14
N GLN A 29 6.44 20.65 1.67
CA GLN A 29 7.60 20.09 0.95
C GLN A 29 7.18 19.28 -0.28
N GLN A 30 6.15 18.44 -0.16
CA GLN A 30 5.63 17.65 -1.29
C GLN A 30 4.99 18.54 -2.36
N ARG A 31 4.30 19.61 -1.95
CA ARG A 31 3.72 20.59 -2.89
C ARG A 31 4.82 21.31 -3.66
N GLU A 32 5.89 21.74 -2.98
CA GLU A 32 7.04 22.36 -3.61
C GLU A 32 7.76 21.38 -4.57
N GLN A 33 7.97 20.14 -4.14
CA GLN A 33 8.55 19.09 -5.00
C GLN A 33 7.69 18.86 -6.24
N HIS A 34 6.37 18.76 -6.10
CA HIS A 34 5.46 18.56 -7.21
C HIS A 34 5.46 19.74 -8.18
N ALA A 35 5.47 20.97 -7.67
CA ALA A 35 5.50 22.19 -8.47
C ALA A 35 6.79 22.35 -9.30
N ASN A 36 7.90 21.79 -8.80
CA ASN A 36 9.22 21.85 -9.44
C ASN A 36 9.58 20.53 -10.17
N ALA A 37 8.68 19.56 -10.21
CA ALA A 37 8.94 18.26 -10.83
C ALA A 37 8.94 18.34 -12.36
N ASP A 38 9.55 17.33 -12.99
CA ASP A 38 9.42 17.10 -14.42
C ASP A 38 7.93 16.99 -14.78
N PRO A 39 7.44 17.69 -15.83
CA PRO A 39 6.05 17.58 -16.28
C PRO A 39 5.58 16.15 -16.60
N ALA A 40 6.50 15.23 -16.87
CA ALA A 40 6.20 13.81 -17.05
C ALA A 40 5.91 13.08 -15.73
N MET A 41 6.28 13.65 -14.58
CA MET A 41 6.00 13.07 -13.28
C MET A 41 4.50 13.11 -12.99
N THR A 42 3.91 11.94 -12.83
CA THR A 42 2.52 11.80 -12.42
C THR A 42 2.46 11.24 -11.00
N PRO A 43 1.99 12.03 -10.01
CA PRO A 43 1.75 11.51 -8.67
C PRO A 43 0.70 10.40 -8.69
N GLN A 44 0.97 9.28 -8.03
CA GLN A 44 0.03 8.15 -8.00
C GLN A 44 -0.91 8.22 -6.79
N LEU A 45 -0.40 8.48 -5.60
CA LEU A 45 -1.22 8.64 -4.40
C LEU A 45 -1.89 10.01 -4.37
N ASP A 46 -3.12 10.06 -3.92
CA ASP A 46 -3.74 11.32 -3.52
C ASP A 46 -3.37 11.71 -2.07
N ASP A 47 -3.92 12.84 -1.61
CA ASP A 47 -3.59 13.39 -0.30
C ASP A 47 -3.91 12.41 0.84
N LEU A 48 -5.10 11.80 0.86
CA LEU A 48 -5.48 10.91 1.97
C LEU A 48 -4.62 9.64 2.00
N GLU A 49 -4.33 9.06 0.85
CA GLU A 49 -3.50 7.85 0.74
C GLU A 49 -2.06 8.11 1.18
N ALA A 50 -1.49 9.21 0.71
CA ALA A 50 -0.13 9.62 1.04
C ALA A 50 0.01 10.01 2.52
N GLU A 51 -0.93 10.79 3.04
CA GLU A 51 -0.95 11.26 4.42
C GLU A 51 -1.14 10.10 5.40
N ILE A 52 -2.08 9.18 5.12
CA ILE A 52 -2.30 8.00 5.98
C ILE A 52 -1.06 7.10 5.97
N THR A 53 -0.42 6.91 4.81
CA THR A 53 0.85 6.15 4.72
C THR A 53 1.93 6.80 5.59
N TYR A 54 2.13 8.12 5.47
CA TYR A 54 3.06 8.88 6.31
C TYR A 54 2.74 8.72 7.80
N LEU A 55 1.48 8.91 8.20
CA LEU A 55 1.04 8.84 9.59
C LEU A 55 1.21 7.46 10.20
N LEU A 56 0.90 6.40 9.47
CA LEU A 56 1.13 5.02 9.92
C LEU A 56 2.62 4.75 10.10
N LEU A 57 3.49 5.20 9.21
CA LEU A 57 4.94 5.08 9.35
C LEU A 57 5.47 5.89 10.54
N ARG A 58 4.94 7.09 10.81
CA ARG A 58 5.27 7.88 12.02
C ARG A 58 4.90 7.14 13.30
N HIS A 59 3.72 6.52 13.31
CA HIS A 59 3.22 5.75 14.46
C HIS A 59 4.01 4.47 14.72
N HIS A 60 4.30 3.70 13.66
CA HIS A 60 4.94 2.40 13.80
C HIS A 60 6.45 2.46 13.94
N ARG A 61 7.10 3.53 13.45
CA ARG A 61 8.56 3.72 13.48
C ARG A 61 9.32 2.49 12.97
N PRO A 62 9.01 1.97 11.76
CA PRO A 62 9.60 0.75 11.24
C PRO A 62 11.10 0.93 11.01
N HIS A 63 11.88 -0.16 11.22
CA HIS A 63 13.30 -0.20 10.85
C HIS A 63 13.49 -0.55 9.38
N ASN A 64 12.67 -1.44 8.84
CA ASN A 64 12.73 -1.85 7.44
C ASN A 64 11.36 -1.71 6.78
N VAL A 65 11.26 -0.81 5.82
CA VAL A 65 10.10 -0.63 4.95
C VAL A 65 10.40 -1.23 3.59
N VAL A 66 9.50 -2.04 3.06
CA VAL A 66 9.57 -2.54 1.69
C VAL A 66 8.48 -1.86 0.86
N GLU A 67 8.88 -1.27 -0.27
CA GLU A 67 8.00 -0.68 -1.28
C GLU A 67 8.12 -1.45 -2.59
N ILE A 68 7.00 -1.87 -3.15
CA ILE A 68 6.94 -2.56 -4.44
C ILE A 68 6.13 -1.71 -5.41
N GLY A 69 6.81 -1.16 -6.41
CA GLY A 69 6.31 -0.11 -7.29
C GLY A 69 6.64 1.29 -6.75
N THR A 70 7.41 2.03 -7.50
CA THR A 70 7.87 3.39 -7.14
C THR A 70 7.51 4.40 -8.22
N TYR A 71 7.42 3.93 -9.45
CA TYR A 71 7.24 4.73 -10.67
C TYR A 71 8.15 5.98 -10.67
N TYR A 72 7.61 7.18 -10.50
CA TYR A 72 8.39 8.42 -10.40
C TYR A 72 8.84 8.78 -8.96
N GLY A 73 8.53 7.95 -7.96
CA GLY A 73 8.98 8.15 -6.57
C GLY A 73 8.08 9.06 -5.72
N TRP A 74 6.80 9.23 -6.11
CA TRP A 74 5.86 10.03 -5.31
C TRP A 74 5.60 9.40 -3.96
N SER A 75 5.18 8.12 -3.91
CA SER A 75 5.03 7.34 -2.68
C SER A 75 6.34 7.26 -1.90
N THR A 76 7.44 7.00 -2.62
CA THR A 76 8.80 6.91 -2.06
C THR A 76 9.16 8.18 -1.26
N SER A 77 8.85 9.37 -1.78
CA SER A 77 9.15 10.65 -1.11
C SER A 77 8.34 10.83 0.18
N TRP A 78 7.07 10.40 0.22
CA TRP A 78 6.26 10.42 1.43
C TRP A 78 6.76 9.43 2.49
N ILE A 79 7.13 8.22 2.07
CA ILE A 79 7.69 7.20 2.96
C ILE A 79 9.02 7.69 3.55
N LEU A 80 9.92 8.19 2.72
CA LEU A 80 11.23 8.72 3.17
C LEU A 80 11.07 9.92 4.09
N SER A 81 10.08 10.79 3.87
CA SER A 81 9.77 11.90 4.77
C SER A 81 9.37 11.40 6.16
N ALA A 82 8.57 10.31 6.23
CA ALA A 82 8.21 9.72 7.51
C ALA A 82 9.42 9.09 8.23
N LEU A 83 10.29 8.41 7.50
CA LEU A 83 11.51 7.81 8.07
C LEU A 83 12.50 8.88 8.56
N ARG A 84 12.67 9.98 7.80
CA ARG A 84 13.44 11.14 8.23
C ARG A 84 12.91 11.72 9.54
N ASP A 85 11.59 11.95 9.60
CA ASP A 85 10.95 12.56 10.76
C ASP A 85 10.92 11.63 11.99
N ASN A 86 11.09 10.34 11.77
CA ASN A 86 11.28 9.33 12.81
C ASN A 86 12.74 9.26 13.31
N ASP A 87 13.68 9.81 12.54
CA ASP A 87 15.13 9.64 12.75
C ASP A 87 15.52 8.14 12.82
N THR A 88 14.81 7.28 12.08
CA THR A 88 15.04 5.83 12.02
C THR A 88 14.37 5.22 10.81
N GLY A 89 14.86 4.07 10.40
CA GLY A 89 14.29 3.26 9.34
C GLY A 89 14.99 3.40 7.99
N HIS A 90 14.92 2.32 7.22
CA HIS A 90 15.46 2.22 5.87
C HIS A 90 14.38 1.71 4.91
N LEU A 91 14.30 2.36 3.76
CA LEU A 91 13.37 1.99 2.69
C LEU A 91 14.08 1.13 1.64
N HIS A 92 13.51 -0.02 1.33
CA HIS A 92 13.92 -0.92 0.26
C HIS A 92 12.84 -0.92 -0.83
N SER A 93 13.13 -0.25 -1.95
CA SER A 93 12.17 -0.11 -3.05
C SER A 93 12.53 -0.99 -4.23
N PHE A 94 11.51 -1.56 -4.87
CA PHE A 94 11.63 -2.44 -6.04
C PHE A 94 10.73 -1.93 -7.16
N ASP A 95 11.30 -1.73 -8.35
CA ASP A 95 10.53 -1.39 -9.55
C ASP A 95 11.21 -1.92 -10.81
N ILE A 96 10.42 -2.24 -11.85
CA ILE A 96 10.90 -2.65 -13.17
C ILE A 96 11.47 -1.46 -13.96
N VAL A 97 11.06 -0.23 -13.64
CA VAL A 97 11.57 1.03 -14.20
C VAL A 97 12.48 1.73 -13.19
N ASP A 98 13.28 2.69 -13.61
CA ASP A 98 14.26 3.43 -12.80
C ASP A 98 14.03 4.95 -12.84
N HIS A 99 12.76 5.36 -12.81
CA HIS A 99 12.45 6.79 -12.79
C HIS A 99 12.66 7.39 -11.39
N ALA A 100 12.23 6.69 -10.32
CA ALA A 100 12.31 7.19 -8.94
C ALA A 100 13.70 7.71 -8.53
N PRO A 101 14.85 7.06 -8.84
CA PRO A 101 16.16 7.56 -8.49
C PRO A 101 16.51 8.94 -9.07
N ARG A 102 15.79 9.41 -10.08
CA ARG A 102 16.03 10.71 -10.71
C ARG A 102 15.13 11.82 -10.14
N HIS A 103 14.05 11.44 -9.44
CA HIS A 103 13.00 12.37 -9.00
C HIS A 103 12.87 12.47 -7.48
N VAL A 104 13.30 11.44 -6.76
CA VAL A 104 13.32 11.48 -5.30
C VAL A 104 14.42 12.44 -4.83
N PRO A 105 14.11 13.42 -3.96
CA PRO A 105 15.10 14.36 -3.48
C PRO A 105 16.25 13.66 -2.74
N GLU A 106 17.48 14.02 -3.08
CA GLU A 106 18.70 13.42 -2.52
C GLU A 106 18.72 13.53 -0.97
N HIS A 107 18.31 14.67 -0.40
CA HIS A 107 18.29 14.89 1.05
C HIS A 107 17.28 13.96 1.78
N LEU A 108 16.29 13.38 1.09
CA LEU A 108 15.41 12.36 1.64
C LEU A 108 16.00 10.95 1.48
N ALA A 109 16.69 10.71 0.36
CA ALA A 109 17.21 9.40 -0.02
C ALA A 109 18.48 9.01 0.76
N GLN A 110 19.30 10.01 1.09
CA GLN A 110 20.62 9.81 1.68
C GLN A 110 20.56 8.91 2.92
N ASP A 111 21.39 7.86 2.93
CA ASP A 111 21.59 6.91 4.04
C ASP A 111 20.35 6.09 4.47
N ARG A 112 19.18 6.28 3.82
CA ARG A 112 17.94 5.59 4.23
C ARG A 112 17.14 4.95 3.10
N TRP A 113 17.70 4.88 1.89
CA TRP A 113 17.02 4.31 0.73
C TRP A 113 17.93 3.40 -0.10
N THR A 114 17.40 2.23 -0.43
CA THR A 114 17.98 1.30 -1.39
C THR A 114 16.97 1.02 -2.50
N PHE A 115 17.30 1.41 -3.73
CA PHE A 115 16.49 1.11 -4.90
C PHE A 115 17.03 -0.11 -5.65
N THR A 116 16.17 -1.08 -5.92
CA THR A 116 16.49 -2.30 -6.69
C THR A 116 15.66 -2.32 -7.98
N LYS A 117 16.31 -2.08 -9.11
CA LYS A 117 15.67 -2.20 -10.43
C LYS A 117 15.44 -3.66 -10.78
N GLY A 118 14.22 -3.99 -11.19
CA GLY A 118 13.82 -5.28 -11.73
C GLY A 118 12.54 -5.83 -11.10
N ASP A 119 12.08 -6.95 -11.63
CA ASP A 119 10.92 -7.65 -11.11
C ASP A 119 11.21 -8.17 -9.70
N VAL A 120 10.43 -7.73 -8.73
CA VAL A 120 10.58 -8.13 -7.32
C VAL A 120 10.53 -9.66 -7.14
N ARG A 121 9.81 -10.37 -8.00
CA ARG A 121 9.75 -11.84 -7.98
C ARG A 121 11.11 -12.50 -8.22
N ALA A 122 11.92 -11.89 -9.08
CA ALA A 122 13.29 -12.32 -9.36
C ALA A 122 14.31 -11.70 -8.39
N LYS A 123 13.92 -10.68 -7.63
CA LYS A 123 14.78 -9.90 -6.75
C LYS A 123 14.48 -10.11 -5.26
N ILE A 124 13.64 -11.09 -4.92
CA ILE A 124 13.20 -11.35 -3.53
C ILE A 124 14.39 -11.55 -2.56
N ALA A 125 15.51 -12.09 -3.03
CA ALA A 125 16.72 -12.25 -2.24
C ALA A 125 17.40 -10.92 -1.82
N HIS A 126 16.99 -9.77 -2.42
CA HIS A 126 17.47 -8.44 -2.04
C HIS A 126 16.57 -7.76 -1.01
N MET A 127 15.47 -8.41 -0.61
CA MET A 127 14.64 -7.90 0.47
C MET A 127 15.36 -8.02 1.81
N PRO A 128 15.09 -7.10 2.76
CA PRO A 128 15.63 -7.22 4.10
C PRO A 128 15.13 -8.49 4.79
N ALA A 129 15.96 -9.07 5.68
CA ALA A 129 15.61 -10.28 6.42
C ALA A 129 14.35 -10.12 7.30
N HIS A 130 14.06 -8.89 7.71
CA HIS A 130 12.87 -8.52 8.46
C HIS A 130 12.23 -7.30 7.79
N THR A 131 10.94 -7.36 7.56
CA THR A 131 10.13 -6.25 7.05
C THR A 131 9.15 -5.84 8.14
N ASP A 132 9.12 -4.55 8.46
CA ASP A 132 8.26 -3.98 9.50
C ASP A 132 7.05 -3.23 8.91
N TYR A 133 7.11 -2.89 7.64
CA TYR A 133 6.02 -2.27 6.87
C TYR A 133 6.14 -2.68 5.41
N LEU A 134 5.03 -3.07 4.78
CA LEU A 134 4.98 -3.38 3.35
C LEU A 134 4.02 -2.44 2.63
N PHE A 135 4.50 -1.80 1.56
CA PHE A 135 3.73 -0.95 0.65
C PHE A 135 3.75 -1.58 -0.75
N ILE A 136 2.58 -1.76 -1.37
CA ILE A 136 2.42 -2.34 -2.71
C ILE A 136 1.62 -1.38 -3.60
N ASP A 137 2.24 -0.95 -4.70
CA ASP A 137 1.63 -0.14 -5.76
C ASP A 137 2.29 -0.52 -7.10
N ALA A 138 1.98 -1.68 -7.66
CA ALA A 138 2.71 -2.23 -8.79
C ALA A 138 1.78 -2.68 -9.95
N ALA A 139 1.70 -3.97 -10.22
CA ALA A 139 1.12 -4.48 -11.47
C ALA A 139 -0.43 -4.52 -11.52
N HIS A 140 -1.15 -4.23 -10.44
CA HIS A 140 -2.62 -4.15 -10.28
C HIS A 140 -3.43 -5.31 -10.88
N ASN A 141 -2.81 -6.49 -11.06
CA ASN A 141 -3.47 -7.66 -11.61
C ASN A 141 -3.48 -8.85 -10.65
N GLY A 142 -4.46 -9.74 -10.84
CA GLY A 142 -4.65 -10.88 -9.95
C GLY A 142 -3.52 -11.92 -9.97
N TRP A 143 -2.66 -11.94 -10.98
CA TRP A 143 -1.49 -12.84 -11.01
C TRP A 143 -0.42 -12.36 -10.04
N PHE A 144 -0.11 -11.08 -10.06
CA PHE A 144 0.83 -10.49 -9.14
C PHE A 144 0.31 -10.57 -7.69
N ALA A 145 -0.99 -10.31 -7.48
CA ALA A 145 -1.61 -10.47 -6.17
C ALA A 145 -1.48 -11.90 -5.63
N ARG A 146 -1.76 -12.92 -6.46
CA ARG A 146 -1.56 -14.32 -6.05
C ARG A 146 -0.12 -14.60 -5.70
N TRP A 147 0.84 -14.07 -6.48
CA TRP A 147 2.24 -14.27 -6.20
C TRP A 147 2.62 -13.72 -4.80
N TYR A 148 2.34 -12.46 -4.49
CA TYR A 148 2.75 -11.92 -3.20
C TYR A 148 1.95 -12.53 -2.03
N ILE A 149 0.69 -12.91 -2.22
CA ILE A 149 -0.09 -13.64 -1.21
C ILE A 149 0.51 -15.02 -0.92
N HIS A 150 1.04 -15.71 -1.92
CA HIS A 150 1.59 -17.07 -1.74
C HIS A 150 3.06 -17.08 -1.36
N HIS A 151 3.83 -16.10 -1.77
CA HIS A 151 5.29 -16.14 -1.66
C HIS A 151 5.87 -15.06 -0.76
N LEU A 152 5.26 -13.87 -0.68
CA LEU A 152 5.77 -12.75 0.11
C LEU A 152 5.06 -12.65 1.47
N LEU A 153 3.73 -12.53 1.50
CA LEU A 153 3.00 -12.33 2.75
C LEU A 153 3.26 -13.42 3.80
N PRO A 154 3.43 -14.72 3.46
CA PRO A 154 3.74 -15.76 4.44
C PRO A 154 5.11 -15.60 5.11
N THR A 155 6.02 -14.82 4.53
CA THR A 155 7.36 -14.56 5.12
C THR A 155 7.37 -13.38 6.08
N LEU A 156 6.30 -12.57 6.09
CA LEU A 156 6.22 -11.38 6.90
C LEU A 156 5.86 -11.69 8.35
N PRO A 157 6.35 -10.91 9.30
CA PRO A 157 5.94 -10.99 10.69
C PRO A 157 4.42 -10.72 10.84
N ALA A 158 3.81 -11.34 11.84
CA ALA A 158 2.44 -11.05 12.22
C ALA A 158 2.28 -9.57 12.65
N HIS A 159 1.12 -9.01 12.38
CA HIS A 159 0.70 -7.69 12.82
C HIS A 159 1.45 -6.48 12.24
N ILE A 160 2.40 -6.67 11.33
CA ILE A 160 2.97 -5.52 10.62
C ILE A 160 1.89 -4.85 9.75
N PRO A 161 1.96 -3.52 9.56
CA PRO A 161 1.07 -2.84 8.63
C PRO A 161 1.44 -3.18 7.19
N VAL A 162 0.39 -3.31 6.38
CA VAL A 162 0.49 -3.50 4.93
C VAL A 162 -0.46 -2.52 4.25
N SER A 163 0.02 -1.87 3.22
CA SER A 163 -0.75 -0.98 2.35
C SER A 163 -0.76 -1.54 0.94
N VAL A 164 -1.94 -1.58 0.31
CA VAL A 164 -2.08 -2.02 -1.09
C VAL A 164 -2.90 -0.98 -1.84
N HIS A 165 -2.34 -0.45 -2.93
CA HIS A 165 -2.97 0.54 -3.80
C HIS A 165 -3.84 -0.14 -4.87
N ASP A 166 -4.69 0.62 -5.56
CA ASP A 166 -5.55 0.19 -6.68
C ASP A 166 -6.44 -1.05 -6.41
N VAL A 167 -6.89 -1.20 -5.14
CA VAL A 167 -7.77 -2.31 -4.74
C VAL A 167 -9.18 -2.14 -5.28
N PHE A 168 -9.66 -0.88 -5.41
CA PHE A 168 -11.01 -0.58 -5.85
C PHE A 168 -11.03 0.16 -7.18
N HIS A 169 -11.92 -0.27 -8.07
CA HIS A 169 -12.39 0.55 -9.18
C HIS A 169 -13.74 1.14 -8.78
N GLN A 170 -13.75 2.39 -8.37
CA GLN A 170 -14.85 3.01 -7.62
C GLN A 170 -15.16 2.22 -6.34
N ARG A 171 -16.38 1.65 -6.20
CA ARG A 171 -16.78 0.84 -5.03
C ARG A 171 -16.50 -0.66 -5.15
N TYR A 172 -16.04 -1.13 -6.30
CA TYR A 172 -15.92 -2.56 -6.61
C TYR A 172 -14.48 -2.98 -6.83
N ALA A 173 -14.13 -4.16 -6.33
CA ALA A 173 -12.96 -4.89 -6.82
C ALA A 173 -13.40 -5.72 -8.02
N LEU A 174 -12.93 -5.37 -9.21
CA LEU A 174 -13.32 -6.07 -10.43
C LEU A 174 -12.74 -7.49 -10.48
N PRO A 175 -13.45 -8.45 -11.11
CA PRO A 175 -12.92 -9.80 -11.29
C PRO A 175 -11.54 -9.79 -11.96
N PHE A 176 -10.67 -10.73 -11.55
CA PHE A 176 -9.31 -10.89 -12.05
C PHE A 176 -8.32 -9.77 -11.71
N THR A 177 -8.74 -8.71 -11.04
CA THR A 177 -7.87 -7.65 -10.54
C THR A 177 -7.17 -8.05 -9.24
N GLU A 178 -6.15 -7.29 -8.87
CA GLU A 178 -5.47 -7.38 -7.58
C GLU A 178 -6.47 -7.29 -6.42
N GLY A 179 -7.35 -6.28 -6.44
CA GLY A 179 -8.33 -6.05 -5.39
C GLY A 179 -9.23 -7.24 -5.11
N ALA A 180 -9.75 -7.93 -6.15
CA ALA A 180 -10.59 -9.12 -5.96
C ALA A 180 -9.85 -10.25 -5.23
N VAL A 181 -8.56 -10.44 -5.53
CA VAL A 181 -7.72 -11.48 -4.93
C VAL A 181 -7.38 -11.12 -3.47
N VAL A 182 -6.97 -9.88 -3.22
CA VAL A 182 -6.59 -9.40 -1.89
C VAL A 182 -7.77 -9.39 -0.93
N LEU A 183 -8.92 -8.83 -1.33
CA LEU A 183 -10.11 -8.78 -0.48
C LEU A 183 -10.63 -10.17 -0.14
N LYS A 184 -10.58 -11.11 -1.10
CA LYS A 184 -10.91 -12.51 -0.82
C LYS A 184 -9.96 -13.14 0.19
N TRP A 185 -8.66 -12.86 0.07
CA TRP A 185 -7.66 -13.35 1.01
C TRP A 185 -7.87 -12.77 2.41
N LEU A 186 -8.13 -11.46 2.54
CA LEU A 186 -8.43 -10.81 3.81
C LEU A 186 -9.67 -11.43 4.48
N THR A 187 -10.75 -11.63 3.72
CA THR A 187 -11.97 -12.31 4.21
C THR A 187 -11.67 -13.72 4.72
N ASN A 188 -10.89 -14.51 3.98
CA ASN A 188 -10.52 -15.88 4.37
C ASN A 188 -9.66 -15.93 5.64
N ASN A 189 -8.94 -14.84 5.95
CA ASN A 189 -8.10 -14.70 7.14
C ASN A 189 -8.80 -13.94 8.28
N THR A 190 -10.07 -13.56 8.12
CA THR A 190 -10.83 -12.77 9.09
C THR A 190 -10.05 -11.50 9.48
N THR A 191 -9.51 -10.83 8.46
CA THR A 191 -8.67 -9.65 8.62
C THR A 191 -9.42 -8.43 8.12
N ASP A 192 -9.63 -7.48 9.01
CA ASP A 192 -10.22 -6.19 8.68
C ASP A 192 -9.22 -5.27 7.97
N TYR A 193 -9.72 -4.34 7.19
CA TYR A 193 -8.93 -3.31 6.53
C TYR A 193 -9.60 -1.95 6.66
N PHE A 194 -8.79 -0.91 6.66
CA PHE A 194 -9.22 0.48 6.57
C PHE A 194 -9.08 0.98 5.12
N THR A 195 -9.99 1.86 4.69
CA THR A 195 -9.88 2.62 3.44
C THR A 195 -10.52 3.99 3.60
N ALA A 196 -9.95 4.99 2.94
CA ALA A 196 -10.49 6.34 2.80
C ALA A 196 -11.22 6.55 1.47
N SER A 197 -11.47 5.49 0.71
CA SER A 197 -12.14 5.55 -0.60
C SER A 197 -13.49 6.24 -0.51
N ALA A 198 -13.66 7.35 -1.25
CA ALA A 198 -14.91 8.10 -1.31
C ALA A 198 -16.10 7.22 -1.73
N ALA A 199 -15.88 6.29 -2.67
CA ALA A 199 -16.92 5.39 -3.16
C ALA A 199 -17.18 4.18 -2.24
N ARG A 200 -16.14 3.67 -1.56
CA ARG A 200 -16.22 2.45 -0.74
C ARG A 200 -16.56 2.73 0.72
N ALA A 201 -16.00 3.80 1.27
CA ALA A 201 -16.17 4.22 2.65
C ALA A 201 -16.47 5.74 2.71
N PRO A 202 -17.60 6.21 2.16
CA PRO A 202 -17.90 7.65 2.04
C PRO A 202 -17.92 8.36 3.40
N HIS A 203 -18.31 7.68 4.47
CA HIS A 203 -18.29 8.21 5.82
C HIS A 203 -16.85 8.49 6.32
N HIS A 204 -15.92 7.55 6.12
CA HIS A 204 -14.52 7.75 6.48
C HIS A 204 -13.90 8.90 5.67
N HIS A 205 -14.17 8.92 4.35
CA HIS A 205 -13.70 9.98 3.45
C HIS A 205 -14.16 11.36 3.93
N GLN A 206 -15.46 11.51 4.21
CA GLN A 206 -16.02 12.78 4.68
C GLN A 206 -15.42 13.21 6.02
N MET A 207 -15.39 12.31 7.00
CA MET A 207 -14.85 12.62 8.33
C MET A 207 -13.37 13.04 8.28
N LEU A 208 -12.56 12.41 7.42
CA LEU A 208 -11.15 12.80 7.27
C LEU A 208 -11.01 14.16 6.59
N ASN A 209 -11.82 14.48 5.60
CA ASN A 209 -11.79 15.82 4.97
C ASN A 209 -12.26 16.91 5.95
N ASP A 210 -13.30 16.66 6.75
CA ASP A 210 -13.75 17.58 7.80
C ASP A 210 -12.65 17.80 8.84
N LEU A 211 -11.97 16.74 9.26
CA LEU A 211 -10.82 16.81 10.17
C LEU A 211 -9.66 17.59 9.56
N LYS A 212 -9.34 17.38 8.27
CA LYS A 212 -8.30 18.15 7.58
C LYS A 212 -8.62 19.63 7.57
N THR A 213 -9.89 19.99 7.36
CA THR A 213 -10.37 21.39 7.43
C THR A 213 -10.22 21.94 8.87
N GLU A 214 -10.63 21.20 9.89
CA GLU A 214 -10.44 21.57 11.31
C GLU A 214 -8.96 21.84 11.62
N LEU A 215 -8.05 21.04 11.06
CA LEU A 215 -6.61 21.12 11.33
C LEU A 215 -5.86 22.11 10.42
N GLY A 216 -6.53 22.76 9.46
CA GLY A 216 -5.91 23.64 8.47
C GLY A 216 -5.02 22.89 7.47
N LEU A 217 -5.42 21.67 7.09
CA LEU A 217 -4.74 20.79 6.13
C LEU A 217 -5.55 20.59 4.84
N ASP A 218 -6.54 21.44 4.60
CA ASP A 218 -7.50 21.33 3.51
C ASP A 218 -6.97 21.80 2.15
N THR A 219 -5.91 22.64 2.10
CA THR A 219 -5.29 23.03 0.83
C THR A 219 -4.61 21.82 0.19
N PRO A 220 -5.08 21.33 -0.97
CA PRO A 220 -4.58 20.07 -1.52
C PRO A 220 -3.12 20.15 -1.97
N VAL A 221 -2.41 19.04 -1.84
CA VAL A 221 -1.14 18.77 -2.54
C VAL A 221 -1.47 18.13 -3.88
N ARG A 222 -2.32 17.12 -3.86
CA ARG A 222 -2.92 16.47 -5.03
C ARG A 222 -4.32 15.98 -4.72
N GLU A 223 -5.27 16.38 -5.55
CA GLU A 223 -6.66 15.92 -5.46
C GLU A 223 -6.89 14.65 -6.29
N SER A 224 -7.62 13.70 -5.71
CA SER A 224 -8.27 12.59 -6.39
C SER A 224 -9.55 12.24 -5.65
N LEU A 225 -10.54 11.72 -6.35
CA LEU A 225 -11.81 11.29 -5.77
C LEU A 225 -11.89 9.77 -5.57
N HIS A 226 -10.84 9.03 -5.88
CA HIS A 226 -10.91 7.58 -5.92
C HIS A 226 -10.43 6.91 -4.63
N ASN A 227 -9.29 7.32 -4.08
CA ASN A 227 -8.66 6.75 -2.88
C ASN A 227 -8.75 5.21 -2.86
N PRO A 228 -8.22 4.51 -3.86
CA PRO A 228 -8.45 3.07 -4.02
C PRO A 228 -7.63 2.20 -3.08
N MET A 229 -6.90 2.77 -2.15
CA MET A 229 -5.96 2.10 -1.26
C MET A 229 -6.64 1.46 -0.05
N ILE A 230 -6.08 0.34 0.40
CA ILE A 230 -6.42 -0.27 1.69
C ILE A 230 -5.20 -0.37 2.60
N PHE A 231 -5.48 -0.35 3.90
CA PHE A 231 -4.51 -0.49 4.98
C PHE A 231 -4.97 -1.58 5.93
N PHE A 232 -4.12 -2.57 6.21
CA PHE A 232 -4.45 -3.66 7.12
C PHE A 232 -3.22 -4.12 7.90
N ARG A 233 -3.42 -5.00 8.90
CA ARG A 233 -2.32 -5.69 9.58
C ARG A 233 -2.23 -7.13 9.14
N MET A 234 -1.01 -7.61 8.99
CA MET A 234 -0.81 -9.04 8.73
C MET A 234 -1.48 -9.88 9.82
N PRO A 235 -2.29 -10.90 9.45
CA PRO A 235 -2.88 -11.81 10.41
C PRO A 235 -1.82 -12.61 11.17
N ALA A 236 -2.12 -13.02 12.41
CA ALA A 236 -1.19 -13.76 13.26
C ALA A 236 -0.73 -15.09 12.63
N ARG A 237 -1.61 -15.72 11.83
CA ARG A 237 -1.31 -16.96 11.09
C ARG A 237 -2.07 -16.88 9.75
N PRO A 238 -1.45 -16.35 8.70
CA PRO A 238 -2.11 -16.27 7.40
C PRO A 238 -2.44 -17.67 6.90
N ARG A 239 -3.70 -17.88 6.51
CA ARG A 239 -4.12 -19.11 5.84
C ARG A 239 -3.61 -19.05 4.40
N PRO A 240 -2.98 -20.13 3.89
CA PRO A 240 -2.62 -20.18 2.49
C PRO A 240 -3.89 -19.96 1.64
N ALA A 241 -3.77 -19.23 0.54
CA ALA A 241 -4.87 -19.11 -0.40
C ALA A 241 -5.25 -20.51 -0.88
N ALA A 242 -6.56 -20.81 -0.93
CA ALA A 242 -7.02 -22.12 -1.36
C ALA A 242 -6.39 -22.45 -2.73
N THR A 243 -5.62 -23.52 -2.76
CA THR A 243 -5.08 -24.06 -4.00
C THR A 243 -6.28 -24.48 -4.84
N ILE A 244 -6.50 -23.82 -5.97
CA ILE A 244 -7.44 -24.33 -6.96
C ILE A 244 -6.81 -25.64 -7.43
N ALA A 245 -7.39 -26.76 -7.00
CA ALA A 245 -6.96 -28.06 -7.50
C ALA A 245 -6.97 -28.01 -9.03
N PRO A 246 -5.92 -28.49 -9.70
CA PRO A 246 -5.95 -28.58 -11.15
C PRO A 246 -7.18 -29.40 -11.55
N PRO A 247 -7.87 -29.04 -12.63
CA PRO A 247 -8.99 -29.83 -13.11
C PRO A 247 -8.50 -31.27 -13.26
N ARG A 248 -9.27 -32.23 -12.71
CA ARG A 248 -8.93 -33.65 -12.82
C ARG A 248 -8.75 -33.96 -14.32
N PRO A 249 -7.67 -34.62 -14.72
CA PRO A 249 -7.53 -35.07 -16.08
C PRO A 249 -8.76 -35.94 -16.40
N ARG A 250 -9.48 -35.59 -17.47
CA ARG A 250 -10.58 -36.43 -17.94
C ARG A 250 -10.01 -37.80 -18.27
N HIS A 251 -10.54 -38.84 -17.64
CA HIS A 251 -10.27 -40.19 -18.06
C HIS A 251 -10.92 -40.37 -19.45
N VAL A 252 -10.19 -40.97 -20.38
CA VAL A 252 -10.60 -41.21 -21.77
C VAL A 252 -11.92 -42.03 -21.88
N ASN A 253 -12.44 -42.52 -20.76
CA ASN A 253 -13.65 -43.34 -20.67
C ASN A 253 -14.83 -42.65 -19.97
N ASP A 254 -14.79 -41.32 -19.73
CA ASP A 254 -15.96 -40.64 -19.19
C ASP A 254 -17.00 -40.42 -20.31
N PRO A 255 -18.28 -40.86 -20.15
CA PRO A 255 -19.30 -40.66 -21.15
C PRO A 255 -19.59 -39.16 -21.34
N ASP A 256 -19.77 -38.75 -22.60
CA ASP A 256 -20.15 -37.40 -22.97
C ASP A 256 -21.46 -36.98 -22.27
N PRO A 257 -21.56 -35.80 -21.70
CA PRO A 257 -22.81 -35.32 -21.13
C PRO A 257 -23.87 -35.16 -22.21
N ALA A 258 -25.03 -35.72 -21.97
CA ALA A 258 -26.18 -35.62 -22.86
C ALA A 258 -26.53 -34.17 -23.21
N PRO A 259 -26.92 -33.84 -24.45
CA PRO A 259 -27.30 -32.51 -24.86
C PRO A 259 -28.51 -32.02 -24.03
N ARG A 260 -28.38 -30.82 -23.44
CA ARG A 260 -29.49 -30.16 -22.75
C ARG A 260 -30.53 -29.77 -23.80
N THR A 261 -31.73 -30.33 -23.70
CA THR A 261 -32.95 -29.92 -24.45
C THR A 261 -33.50 -28.62 -23.85
#